data_73a2761efaee696d9b2585f0c70b3ee4
#
_entry.id   73a2761efaee696d9b2585f0c70b3ee4
#
_cell.length_a   1.000
_cell.length_b   1.000
_cell.length_c   1.000
_cell.angle_alpha   90.00
_cell.angle_beta   90.00
_cell.angle_gamma   90.00
#
_symmetry.space_group_name_H-M   'P 1'
#
loop_
_entity.id
_entity.type
_entity.pdbx_description
1 polymer ?
#
loop_
_entity_poly.entity_id
_entity_poly.type
_entity_poly.pdbx_seq_one_letter_code
_entity_poly.pdbx_strand_id
1 'polypeptide(L)'
;MKKLASSFQLPASSRCRRFLNFPGSSQLAAGTSSPGFTLVELVVVTAIIVVVSSVVLVNNNRFGGVIQLENLAYDVALSVRQAQIFGFSVQRYGSGDFTSGYGMYFNLNDPVHYEFFADVDKDGFFDPSENVAPSPYTIRSGFRISGLCAPQGTDAATCLGATPATQLDIAFKRPEADAWISAGGVGCAYGAGTCAESARIVLLSPRGDVMSVVVGANGQISVQREESQ
;
A
#
# COMPACT_ATOMS: atom_id res chain seq x y z
N MET A 1 41.07 22.38 20.97
CA MET A 1 40.68 22.91 22.30
C MET A 1 39.41 22.26 22.78
N LYS A 2 39.52 21.60 23.93
CA LYS A 2 38.54 21.15 24.93
C LYS A 2 37.42 20.16 24.52
N LYS A 3 37.70 18.91 24.92
CA LYS A 3 36.80 17.84 25.29
C LYS A 3 35.86 18.27 26.42
N LEU A 4 34.60 17.81 26.36
CA LEU A 4 33.79 17.60 27.55
C LEU A 4 33.09 16.25 27.41
N ALA A 5 33.66 15.24 28.05
CA ALA A 5 33.02 13.99 28.39
C ALA A 5 32.31 14.19 29.74
N SER A 6 31.03 13.94 29.82
CA SER A 6 30.26 13.89 31.05
C SER A 6 29.96 12.43 31.38
N SER A 7 30.71 11.91 32.34
CA SER A 7 30.51 10.61 32.97
C SER A 7 29.41 10.73 34.02
N PHE A 8 28.35 9.96 33.88
CA PHE A 8 27.30 9.81 34.86
C PHE A 8 27.67 8.63 35.79
N GLN A 9 28.08 8.92 37.01
CA GLN A 9 28.35 7.93 38.06
C GLN A 9 27.09 7.71 38.89
N LEU A 10 26.70 6.44 39.04
CA LEU A 10 25.69 5.98 39.99
C LEU A 10 26.33 5.78 41.35
N PRO A 11 25.73 6.23 42.45
CA PRO A 11 26.25 5.95 43.79
C PRO A 11 25.82 4.55 44.26
N ALA A 12 26.80 3.77 44.66
CA ALA A 12 26.62 2.56 45.45
C ALA A 12 26.23 2.93 46.88
N SER A 13 25.08 2.44 47.34
CA SER A 13 24.69 2.50 48.75
C SER A 13 24.74 1.11 49.37
N SER A 14 25.76 0.86 50.12
CA SER A 14 25.92 -0.25 51.04
C SER A 14 25.32 0.09 52.40
N ARG A 15 24.64 -0.89 52.95
CA ARG A 15 24.30 -1.16 54.38
C ARG A 15 22.79 -1.41 54.54
N CYS A 16 22.36 -2.53 55.05
CA CYS A 16 22.48 -2.91 56.44
C CYS A 16 22.09 -4.38 56.65
N ARG A 17 22.99 -5.16 57.17
CA ARG A 17 22.65 -6.46 57.78
C ARG A 17 21.95 -6.17 59.09
N ARG A 18 20.76 -6.72 59.28
CA ARG A 18 20.21 -6.96 60.61
C ARG A 18 19.60 -8.37 60.63
N PHE A 19 20.40 -9.27 61.21
CA PHE A 19 19.91 -10.55 61.68
C PHE A 19 18.90 -10.29 62.79
N LEU A 20 17.67 -10.65 62.58
CA LEU A 20 16.69 -10.90 63.64
C LEU A 20 16.34 -12.36 63.63
N ASN A 21 16.89 -13.03 64.56
CA ASN A 21 16.61 -14.39 64.93
C ASN A 21 15.19 -14.45 65.55
N PHE A 22 14.24 -15.11 64.89
CA PHE A 22 12.95 -15.43 65.49
C PHE A 22 12.92 -16.94 65.78
N PRO A 23 12.67 -17.35 67.01
CA PRO A 23 12.49 -18.75 67.35
C PRO A 23 11.09 -19.19 66.92
N GLY A 24 11.08 -20.34 66.36
CA GLY A 24 10.04 -21.22 65.91
C GLY A 24 8.62 -21.09 66.47
N SER A 25 7.76 -21.24 65.54
CA SER A 25 6.59 -22.16 65.66
C SER A 25 6.14 -22.51 64.26
N SER A 26 6.47 -23.69 63.84
CA SER A 26 5.94 -24.36 62.66
C SER A 26 4.48 -24.65 62.90
N GLN A 27 3.61 -23.69 62.65
CA GLN A 27 2.22 -23.97 62.40
C GLN A 27 2.15 -24.37 60.92
N LEU A 28 1.99 -25.66 60.70
CA LEU A 28 1.49 -26.22 59.45
C LEU A 28 0.15 -25.51 59.16
N ALA A 29 0.20 -24.46 58.39
CA ALA A 29 -1.01 -23.90 57.79
C ALA A 29 -1.63 -25.03 56.98
N ALA A 30 -2.80 -25.51 57.46
CA ALA A 30 -3.64 -26.46 56.70
C ALA A 30 -3.82 -25.85 55.32
N GLY A 31 -3.30 -26.54 54.30
CA GLY A 31 -3.42 -26.11 52.93
C GLY A 31 -4.90 -25.90 52.60
N THR A 32 -5.26 -24.65 52.29
CA THR A 32 -6.53 -24.40 51.62
C THR A 32 -6.46 -25.14 50.30
N SER A 33 -7.17 -26.30 50.25
CA SER A 33 -7.36 -27.04 49.01
C SER A 33 -8.13 -26.10 48.06
N SER A 34 -7.41 -25.53 47.11
CA SER A 34 -8.06 -24.81 46.01
C SER A 34 -9.00 -25.81 45.32
N PRO A 35 -10.28 -25.55 45.19
CA PRO A 35 -11.18 -26.42 44.47
C PRO A 35 -10.63 -26.56 43.04
N GLY A 36 -10.33 -27.80 42.66
CA GLY A 36 -9.94 -28.13 41.28
C GLY A 36 -11.14 -27.96 40.34
N PHE A 37 -10.87 -27.64 39.07
CA PHE A 37 -11.92 -27.58 38.06
C PHE A 37 -12.63 -28.93 37.91
N THR A 38 -13.93 -28.88 37.78
CA THR A 38 -14.72 -30.08 37.48
C THR A 38 -14.55 -30.45 36.01
N LEU A 39 -14.62 -31.75 35.67
CA LEU A 39 -14.55 -32.21 34.29
C LEU A 39 -15.64 -31.53 33.42
N VAL A 40 -16.84 -31.36 33.98
CA VAL A 40 -17.96 -30.68 33.29
C VAL A 40 -17.64 -29.24 33.00
N GLU A 41 -17.04 -28.50 33.92
CA GLU A 41 -16.66 -27.10 33.73
C GLU A 41 -15.62 -26.95 32.60
N LEU A 42 -14.63 -27.84 32.54
CA LEU A 42 -13.64 -27.85 31.47
C LEU A 42 -14.28 -28.12 30.11
N VAL A 43 -15.23 -29.10 30.03
CA VAL A 43 -15.93 -29.40 28.77
C VAL A 43 -16.79 -28.20 28.31
N VAL A 44 -17.50 -27.55 29.23
CA VAL A 44 -18.33 -26.40 28.89
C VAL A 44 -17.47 -25.22 28.41
N VAL A 45 -16.37 -24.92 29.11
CA VAL A 45 -15.48 -23.82 28.71
C VAL A 45 -14.83 -24.09 27.35
N THR A 46 -14.36 -25.30 27.11
CA THR A 46 -13.78 -25.65 25.80
C THR A 46 -14.82 -25.59 24.69
N ALA A 47 -16.05 -26.02 24.92
CA ALA A 47 -17.15 -25.91 23.96
C ALA A 47 -17.43 -24.43 23.60
N ILE A 48 -17.50 -23.54 24.58
CA ILE A 48 -17.69 -22.12 24.34
C ILE A 48 -16.53 -21.51 23.54
N ILE A 49 -15.27 -21.85 23.91
CA ILE A 49 -14.09 -21.37 23.18
C ILE A 49 -14.14 -21.83 21.72
N VAL A 50 -14.48 -23.07 21.44
CA VAL A 50 -14.57 -23.59 20.06
C VAL A 50 -15.64 -22.83 19.27
N VAL A 51 -16.80 -22.61 19.83
CA VAL A 51 -17.89 -21.86 19.16
C VAL A 51 -17.47 -20.42 18.87
N VAL A 52 -16.94 -19.71 19.86
CA VAL A 52 -16.49 -18.31 19.68
C VAL A 52 -15.35 -18.24 18.67
N SER A 53 -14.36 -19.12 18.76
CA SER A 53 -13.24 -19.16 17.81
C SER A 53 -13.72 -19.44 16.39
N SER A 54 -14.69 -20.33 16.20
CA SER A 54 -15.27 -20.62 14.88
C SER A 54 -15.88 -19.39 14.24
N VAL A 55 -16.67 -18.62 14.99
CA VAL A 55 -17.29 -17.39 14.51
C VAL A 55 -16.23 -16.33 14.12
N VAL A 56 -15.19 -16.16 14.96
CA VAL A 56 -14.09 -15.22 14.70
C VAL A 56 -13.31 -15.62 13.44
N LEU A 57 -12.99 -16.90 13.27
CA LEU A 57 -12.24 -17.39 12.11
C LEU A 57 -13.00 -17.20 10.79
N VAL A 58 -14.31 -17.43 10.79
CA VAL A 58 -15.15 -17.21 9.59
C VAL A 58 -15.16 -15.75 9.18
N ASN A 59 -15.26 -14.83 10.15
CA ASN A 59 -15.28 -13.40 9.87
C ASN A 59 -13.91 -12.82 9.49
N ASN A 60 -12.83 -13.38 10.01
CA ASN A 60 -11.47 -12.85 9.79
C ASN A 60 -11.06 -12.87 8.30
N ASN A 61 -11.57 -13.81 7.52
CA ASN A 61 -11.29 -13.89 6.09
C ASN A 61 -11.79 -12.68 5.28
N ARG A 62 -12.79 -11.94 5.76
CA ARG A 62 -13.29 -10.73 5.08
C ARG A 62 -12.34 -9.54 5.24
N PHE A 63 -11.80 -9.36 6.44
CA PHE A 63 -10.87 -8.25 6.71
C PHE A 63 -9.56 -8.35 5.92
N GLY A 64 -9.03 -9.58 5.77
CA GLY A 64 -7.77 -9.79 5.06
C GLY A 64 -7.80 -9.34 3.59
N GLY A 65 -8.91 -9.51 2.88
CA GLY A 65 -9.05 -9.12 1.47
C GLY A 65 -9.06 -7.60 1.28
N VAL A 66 -9.81 -6.90 2.12
CA VAL A 66 -9.92 -5.42 2.05
C VAL A 66 -8.58 -4.75 2.35
N ILE A 67 -7.88 -5.20 3.41
CA ILE A 67 -6.55 -4.66 3.76
C ILE A 67 -5.53 -4.93 2.64
N GLN A 68 -5.59 -6.10 2.00
CA GLN A 68 -4.69 -6.42 0.90
C GLN A 68 -4.97 -5.56 -0.34
N LEU A 69 -6.25 -5.28 -0.63
CA LEU A 69 -6.63 -4.37 -1.71
C LEU A 69 -6.18 -2.94 -1.42
N GLU A 70 -6.33 -2.48 -0.19
CA GLU A 70 -5.86 -1.17 0.26
C GLU A 70 -4.33 -1.04 0.10
N ASN A 71 -3.58 -2.04 0.55
CA ASN A 71 -2.13 -2.08 0.35
C ASN A 71 -1.77 -2.04 -1.14
N LEU A 72 -2.46 -2.81 -1.98
CA LEU A 72 -2.25 -2.77 -3.44
C LEU A 72 -2.51 -1.38 -4.02
N ALA A 73 -3.58 -0.70 -3.59
CA ALA A 73 -3.88 0.65 -4.06
C ALA A 73 -2.78 1.65 -3.65
N TYR A 74 -2.24 1.52 -2.44
CA TYR A 74 -1.09 2.31 -2.02
C TYR A 74 0.19 1.95 -2.79
N ASP A 75 0.44 0.68 -3.08
CA ASP A 75 1.59 0.25 -3.88
C ASP A 75 1.53 0.85 -5.29
N VAL A 76 0.37 0.82 -5.94
CA VAL A 76 0.17 1.47 -7.24
C VAL A 76 0.36 2.98 -7.14
N ALA A 77 -0.21 3.63 -6.12
CA ALA A 77 -0.04 5.07 -5.90
C ALA A 77 1.43 5.45 -5.67
N LEU A 78 2.17 4.62 -4.93
CA LEU A 78 3.61 4.81 -4.70
C LEU A 78 4.42 4.61 -5.98
N SER A 79 4.04 3.67 -6.84
CA SER A 79 4.68 3.46 -8.14
C SER A 79 4.48 4.69 -9.04
N VAL A 80 3.27 5.24 -9.10
CA VAL A 80 3.00 6.51 -9.81
C VAL A 80 3.81 7.65 -9.20
N ARG A 81 3.90 7.71 -7.85
CA ARG A 81 4.73 8.71 -7.18
C ARG A 81 6.21 8.54 -7.48
N GLN A 82 6.69 7.31 -7.61
CA GLN A 82 8.05 7.02 -8.04
C GLN A 82 8.31 7.56 -9.45
N ALA A 83 7.41 7.32 -10.40
CA ALA A 83 7.50 7.89 -11.73
C ALA A 83 7.57 9.42 -11.71
N GLN A 84 6.73 10.05 -10.88
CA GLN A 84 6.75 11.49 -10.66
C GLN A 84 8.10 11.98 -10.13
N ILE A 85 8.67 11.34 -9.12
CA ILE A 85 9.98 11.69 -8.56
C ILE A 85 11.09 11.52 -9.60
N PHE A 86 11.05 10.44 -10.39
CA PHE A 86 12.03 10.20 -11.46
C PHE A 86 11.89 11.23 -12.57
N GLY A 87 10.66 11.61 -12.94
CA GLY A 87 10.41 12.67 -13.92
C GLY A 87 11.00 14.03 -13.52
N PHE A 88 11.06 14.35 -12.21
CA PHE A 88 11.68 15.60 -11.72
C PHE A 88 13.18 15.49 -11.51
N SER A 89 13.64 14.32 -11.09
CA SER A 89 15.06 14.11 -10.82
C SER A 89 15.85 14.07 -12.11
N VAL A 90 17.13 14.47 -12.03
CA VAL A 90 18.06 14.36 -13.15
C VAL A 90 18.48 12.89 -13.27
N GLN A 91 17.54 12.02 -13.66
CA GLN A 91 17.81 10.62 -13.91
C GLN A 91 18.20 10.42 -15.37
N ARG A 92 19.18 9.58 -15.61
CA ARG A 92 19.61 9.17 -16.93
C ARG A 92 19.10 7.77 -17.22
N TYR A 93 18.44 7.59 -18.35
CA TYR A 93 18.06 6.28 -18.83
C TYR A 93 19.05 5.80 -19.91
N GLY A 94 19.70 4.66 -19.66
CA GLY A 94 20.67 4.08 -20.59
C GLY A 94 21.83 5.01 -20.95
N SER A 95 22.14 5.10 -22.24
CA SER A 95 23.12 6.04 -22.81
C SER A 95 22.50 7.36 -23.26
N GLY A 96 21.18 7.53 -23.02
CA GLY A 96 20.39 8.68 -23.46
C GLY A 96 20.70 9.99 -22.74
N ASP A 97 19.95 11.00 -23.09
CA ASP A 97 20.05 12.30 -22.47
C ASP A 97 19.30 12.33 -21.11
N PHE A 98 19.48 13.41 -20.37
CA PHE A 98 18.83 13.61 -19.06
C PHE A 98 17.44 14.24 -19.19
N THR A 99 16.86 14.30 -20.38
CA THR A 99 15.60 15.02 -20.67
C THR A 99 14.38 14.11 -20.80
N SER A 100 14.56 12.78 -20.68
CA SER A 100 13.48 11.81 -20.72
C SER A 100 12.47 12.07 -19.60
N GLY A 101 11.19 11.93 -19.93
CA GLY A 101 10.11 11.80 -18.96
C GLY A 101 10.14 10.42 -18.31
N TYR A 102 9.35 10.23 -17.26
CA TYR A 102 9.10 8.92 -16.66
C TYR A 102 7.63 8.75 -16.41
N GLY A 103 7.12 7.53 -16.63
CA GLY A 103 5.71 7.29 -16.54
C GLY A 103 5.35 5.89 -16.08
N MET A 104 4.04 5.72 -15.90
CA MET A 104 3.41 4.43 -15.60
C MET A 104 2.40 4.12 -16.68
N TYR A 105 2.43 2.89 -17.18
CA TYR A 105 1.53 2.35 -18.18
C TYR A 105 0.65 1.26 -17.59
N PHE A 106 -0.64 1.34 -17.86
CA PHE A 106 -1.66 0.40 -17.41
C PHE A 106 -2.47 -0.09 -18.62
N ASN A 107 -2.75 -1.41 -18.66
CA ASN A 107 -3.49 -2.02 -19.78
C ASN A 107 -4.51 -3.04 -19.28
N LEU A 108 -5.77 -2.91 -19.70
CA LEU A 108 -6.82 -3.86 -19.33
C LEU A 108 -6.70 -5.21 -20.04
N ASN A 109 -5.91 -5.31 -21.12
CA ASN A 109 -5.61 -6.60 -21.76
C ASN A 109 -4.62 -7.43 -20.92
N ASP A 110 -3.84 -6.78 -20.08
CA ASP A 110 -2.97 -7.42 -19.06
C ASP A 110 -3.26 -6.80 -17.68
N PRO A 111 -4.37 -7.17 -17.04
CA PRO A 111 -4.87 -6.50 -15.85
C PRO A 111 -4.10 -6.86 -14.57
N VAL A 112 -3.07 -7.70 -14.66
CA VAL A 112 -2.26 -8.16 -13.53
C VAL A 112 -0.84 -7.62 -13.56
N HIS A 113 -0.50 -6.85 -14.59
CA HIS A 113 0.77 -6.15 -14.68
C HIS A 113 0.55 -4.67 -14.98
N TYR A 114 1.54 -3.86 -14.61
CA TYR A 114 1.67 -2.47 -15.01
C TYR A 114 3.16 -2.13 -15.16
N GLU A 115 3.46 -1.17 -16.02
CA GLU A 115 4.82 -0.91 -16.47
C GLU A 115 5.31 0.44 -15.97
N PHE A 116 6.59 0.49 -15.59
CA PHE A 116 7.31 1.73 -15.34
C PHE A 116 8.25 1.99 -16.52
N PHE A 117 8.14 3.13 -17.15
CA PHE A 117 8.88 3.45 -18.36
C PHE A 117 9.61 4.79 -18.30
N ALA A 118 10.60 4.94 -19.16
CA ALA A 118 11.31 6.19 -19.41
C ALA A 118 11.00 6.62 -20.84
N ASP A 119 10.24 7.65 -21.02
CA ASP A 119 9.84 8.21 -22.30
C ASP A 119 11.07 8.87 -22.99
N VAL A 120 11.75 8.09 -23.83
CA VAL A 120 13.01 8.47 -24.47
C VAL A 120 12.75 9.28 -25.75
N ASP A 121 11.76 8.89 -26.52
CA ASP A 121 11.38 9.56 -27.77
C ASP A 121 10.49 10.78 -27.55
N LYS A 122 9.99 10.96 -26.32
CA LYS A 122 9.24 12.15 -25.87
C LYS A 122 7.85 12.27 -26.49
N ASP A 123 7.24 11.14 -26.79
CA ASP A 123 5.88 11.09 -27.32
C ASP A 123 4.79 10.99 -26.24
N GLY A 124 5.20 10.69 -24.98
CA GLY A 124 4.30 10.58 -23.81
C GLY A 124 3.59 9.25 -23.69
N PHE A 125 3.97 8.24 -24.46
CA PHE A 125 3.44 6.90 -24.43
C PHE A 125 4.48 5.89 -23.97
N PHE A 126 3.99 4.70 -23.66
CA PHE A 126 4.82 3.55 -23.33
C PHE A 126 5.19 2.76 -24.57
N ASP A 127 6.49 2.59 -24.78
CA ASP A 127 7.05 1.63 -25.73
C ASP A 127 7.75 0.48 -25.00
N PRO A 128 7.63 -0.79 -25.52
CA PRO A 128 8.25 -1.95 -24.87
C PRO A 128 9.77 -1.84 -24.71
N SER A 129 10.44 -0.99 -25.51
CA SER A 129 11.89 -0.71 -25.43
C SER A 129 12.28 0.25 -24.31
N GLU A 130 11.30 0.90 -23.66
CA GLU A 130 11.47 1.97 -22.69
C GLU A 130 11.25 1.53 -21.24
N ASN A 131 11.08 0.22 -21.03
CA ASN A 131 10.90 -0.35 -19.70
C ASN A 131 12.07 -0.05 -18.77
N VAL A 132 11.74 0.43 -17.56
CA VAL A 132 12.70 0.68 -16.48
C VAL A 132 12.58 -0.40 -15.41
N ALA A 133 13.68 -1.11 -15.12
CA ALA A 133 13.66 -2.13 -14.07
C ALA A 133 13.20 -1.52 -12.71
N PRO A 134 12.37 -2.20 -11.94
CA PRO A 134 11.98 -3.61 -12.00
C PRO A 134 10.69 -3.93 -12.81
N SER A 135 10.29 -3.08 -13.74
CA SER A 135 9.11 -3.31 -14.60
C SER A 135 9.22 -4.64 -15.39
N PRO A 136 8.10 -5.38 -15.64
CA PRO A 136 6.74 -5.10 -15.17
C PRO A 136 6.53 -5.37 -13.68
N TYR A 137 5.69 -4.54 -13.06
CA TYR A 137 5.21 -4.80 -11.71
C TYR A 137 4.06 -5.79 -11.76
N THR A 138 4.13 -6.85 -10.95
CA THR A 138 3.10 -7.89 -10.92
C THR A 138 2.15 -7.68 -9.75
N ILE A 139 0.86 -7.57 -10.04
CA ILE A 139 -0.19 -7.51 -9.04
C ILE A 139 -0.37 -8.90 -8.40
N ARG A 140 -0.54 -8.92 -7.09
CA ARG A 140 -0.73 -10.15 -6.33
C ARG A 140 -1.89 -10.98 -6.89
N SER A 141 -1.71 -12.30 -6.94
CA SER A 141 -2.70 -13.26 -7.43
C SER A 141 -4.10 -13.03 -6.84
N GLY A 142 -5.08 -12.98 -7.71
CA GLY A 142 -6.49 -12.77 -7.40
C GLY A 142 -6.93 -11.30 -7.41
N PHE A 143 -6.01 -10.35 -7.37
CA PHE A 143 -6.30 -8.92 -7.57
C PHE A 143 -6.03 -8.53 -9.01
N ARG A 144 -6.70 -7.51 -9.51
CA ARG A 144 -6.52 -7.03 -10.87
C ARG A 144 -6.95 -5.57 -11.03
N ILE A 145 -6.47 -4.96 -12.08
CA ILE A 145 -7.04 -3.72 -12.61
C ILE A 145 -8.35 -4.08 -13.31
N SER A 146 -9.45 -3.44 -12.92
CA SER A 146 -10.78 -3.71 -13.48
C SER A 146 -11.32 -2.60 -14.36
N GLY A 147 -10.71 -1.41 -14.30
CA GLY A 147 -11.13 -0.27 -15.10
C GLY A 147 -10.09 0.83 -15.12
N LEU A 148 -10.06 1.56 -16.24
CA LEU A 148 -9.27 2.75 -16.45
C LEU A 148 -10.19 3.83 -16.96
N CYS A 149 -10.24 4.99 -16.30
CA CYS A 149 -11.12 6.10 -16.65
C CYS A 149 -10.31 7.39 -16.80
N ALA A 150 -10.56 8.12 -17.88
CA ALA A 150 -9.97 9.44 -18.11
C ALA A 150 -10.98 10.36 -18.82
N PRO A 151 -11.32 11.52 -18.21
CA PRO A 151 -10.99 11.95 -16.85
C PRO A 151 -11.47 10.94 -15.79
N GLN A 152 -11.12 11.16 -14.50
CA GLN A 152 -11.35 10.19 -13.43
C GLN A 152 -12.80 9.70 -13.27
N GLY A 153 -13.78 10.46 -13.77
CA GLY A 153 -15.20 10.18 -13.54
C GLY A 153 -15.66 10.31 -12.09
N THR A 154 -16.96 10.09 -11.88
CA THR A 154 -17.57 10.13 -10.55
C THR A 154 -17.80 8.73 -9.95
N ASP A 155 -17.75 7.69 -10.78
CA ASP A 155 -17.95 6.30 -10.41
C ASP A 155 -16.85 5.41 -10.99
N ALA A 156 -16.22 4.63 -10.13
CA ALA A 156 -15.14 3.73 -10.50
C ALA A 156 -15.62 2.52 -11.32
N ALA A 157 -16.84 2.04 -11.07
CA ALA A 157 -17.35 0.83 -11.71
C ALA A 157 -17.74 1.07 -13.17
N THR A 158 -18.29 2.25 -13.47
CA THR A 158 -18.86 2.58 -14.78
C THR A 158 -18.14 3.69 -15.51
N CYS A 159 -17.10 4.29 -14.91
CA CYS A 159 -16.47 5.52 -15.39
C CYS A 159 -17.50 6.63 -15.68
N LEU A 160 -18.54 6.75 -14.86
CA LEU A 160 -19.61 7.73 -15.06
C LEU A 160 -19.04 9.15 -15.14
N GLY A 161 -19.34 9.86 -16.21
CA GLY A 161 -18.78 11.20 -16.48
C GLY A 161 -17.35 11.18 -17.04
N ALA A 162 -16.85 9.99 -17.43
CA ALA A 162 -15.53 9.78 -18.02
C ALA A 162 -15.61 8.89 -19.24
N THR A 163 -14.51 8.76 -19.97
CA THR A 163 -14.36 7.80 -21.08
C THR A 163 -13.60 6.58 -20.53
N PRO A 164 -14.21 5.37 -20.61
CA PRO A 164 -13.47 4.15 -20.32
C PRO A 164 -12.33 3.97 -21.31
N ALA A 165 -11.14 3.64 -20.79
CA ALA A 165 -9.97 3.42 -21.61
C ALA A 165 -9.50 1.98 -21.47
N THR A 166 -8.94 1.41 -22.53
CA THR A 166 -8.29 0.10 -22.49
C THR A 166 -6.84 0.17 -22.05
N GLN A 167 -6.22 1.32 -22.25
CA GLN A 167 -4.85 1.62 -21.84
C GLN A 167 -4.77 3.06 -21.32
N LEU A 168 -3.85 3.28 -20.41
CA LEU A 168 -3.64 4.54 -19.73
C LEU A 168 -2.14 4.76 -19.53
N ASP A 169 -1.62 5.85 -20.04
CA ASP A 169 -0.26 6.31 -19.86
C ASP A 169 -0.27 7.56 -18.98
N ILE A 170 0.54 7.58 -17.92
CA ILE A 170 0.69 8.71 -17.02
C ILE A 170 2.16 9.04 -16.96
N ALA A 171 2.58 10.09 -17.63
CA ALA A 171 3.96 10.53 -17.71
C ALA A 171 4.20 11.82 -16.92
N PHE A 172 5.40 11.98 -16.42
CA PHE A 172 5.87 13.17 -15.70
C PHE A 172 7.19 13.64 -16.30
N LYS A 173 7.31 14.96 -16.50
CA LYS A 173 8.49 15.55 -17.12
C LYS A 173 8.82 16.91 -16.51
N ARG A 174 10.10 17.16 -16.34
CA ARG A 174 10.59 18.46 -15.88
C ARG A 174 10.23 19.60 -16.84
N PRO A 175 10.09 20.84 -16.33
CA PRO A 175 10.31 21.28 -14.94
C PRO A 175 9.07 21.16 -14.05
N GLU A 176 7.93 20.75 -14.58
CA GLU A 176 6.64 20.82 -13.92
C GLU A 176 6.28 19.50 -13.24
N ALA A 177 5.49 19.63 -12.15
CA ALA A 177 4.99 18.47 -11.40
C ALA A 177 3.76 17.83 -12.06
N ASP A 178 3.35 18.36 -13.17
CA ASP A 178 2.12 18.01 -13.85
C ASP A 178 2.20 16.62 -14.46
N ALA A 179 1.09 15.91 -14.38
CA ALA A 179 0.93 14.62 -15.01
C ALA A 179 0.37 14.80 -16.44
N TRP A 180 1.03 14.17 -17.38
CA TRP A 180 0.59 14.05 -18.76
C TRP A 180 -0.16 12.73 -18.88
N ILE A 181 -1.48 12.83 -19.06
CA ILE A 181 -2.39 11.68 -18.99
C ILE A 181 -2.96 11.40 -20.37
N SER A 182 -2.56 10.28 -20.96
CA SER A 182 -3.06 9.74 -22.22
C SER A 182 -3.94 8.55 -21.98
N ALA A 183 -5.08 8.45 -22.65
CA ALA A 183 -6.02 7.36 -22.49
C ALA A 183 -6.43 6.78 -23.86
N GLY A 184 -6.45 5.44 -23.97
CA GLY A 184 -6.89 4.74 -25.17
C GLY A 184 -5.99 4.93 -26.39
N GLY A 185 -4.72 5.29 -26.19
CA GLY A 185 -3.78 5.56 -27.28
C GLY A 185 -4.02 6.89 -28.02
N VAL A 186 -4.90 7.76 -27.47
CA VAL A 186 -5.11 9.12 -27.98
C VAL A 186 -4.18 10.07 -27.23
N GLY A 187 -3.26 10.68 -27.97
CA GLY A 187 -2.09 11.33 -27.44
C GLY A 187 -2.31 12.56 -26.60
N CYS A 188 -1.74 12.51 -25.45
CA CYS A 188 -1.25 13.66 -24.73
C CYS A 188 0.28 13.73 -24.92
N ALA A 189 0.72 14.04 -26.13
CA ALA A 189 2.12 14.37 -26.35
C ALA A 189 2.43 15.70 -25.64
N TYR A 190 3.65 15.82 -25.11
CA TYR A 190 4.08 17.03 -24.41
C TYR A 190 3.85 18.28 -25.25
N GLY A 191 2.88 19.11 -24.84
CA GLY A 191 2.52 20.33 -25.53
C GLY A 191 1.33 20.25 -26.51
N ALA A 192 0.69 19.09 -26.65
CA ALA A 192 -0.56 18.96 -27.39
C ALA A 192 -1.76 19.07 -26.45
N GLY A 193 -2.72 19.90 -26.78
CA GLY A 193 -3.82 20.33 -25.89
C GLY A 193 -4.94 19.31 -25.65
N THR A 194 -4.68 18.02 -25.68
CA THR A 194 -5.69 16.94 -25.55
C THR A 194 -5.50 16.04 -24.34
N CYS A 195 -4.69 16.47 -23.36
CA CYS A 195 -4.46 15.71 -22.15
C CYS A 195 -5.71 15.61 -21.28
N ALA A 196 -5.93 14.47 -20.66
CA ALA A 196 -6.99 14.34 -19.67
C ALA A 196 -6.60 15.09 -18.38
N GLU A 197 -7.59 15.78 -17.78
CA GLU A 197 -7.39 16.53 -16.54
C GLU A 197 -7.14 15.62 -15.33
N SER A 198 -7.50 14.36 -15.44
CA SER A 198 -7.31 13.35 -14.39
C SER A 198 -7.49 11.94 -14.93
N ALA A 199 -6.99 10.97 -14.21
CA ALA A 199 -7.21 9.55 -14.48
C ALA A 199 -7.59 8.80 -13.20
N ARG A 200 -8.31 7.69 -13.36
CA ARG A 200 -8.64 6.76 -12.29
C ARG A 200 -8.26 5.35 -12.72
N ILE A 201 -7.51 4.68 -11.86
CA ILE A 201 -7.14 3.26 -11.98
C ILE A 201 -7.98 2.50 -10.96
N VAL A 202 -8.85 1.62 -11.43
CA VAL A 202 -9.78 0.85 -10.60
C VAL A 202 -9.18 -0.52 -10.32
N LEU A 203 -9.07 -0.86 -9.04
CA LEU A 203 -8.53 -2.13 -8.55
C LEU A 203 -9.65 -2.95 -7.93
N LEU A 204 -9.67 -4.24 -8.26
CA LEU A 204 -10.70 -5.19 -7.84
C LEU A 204 -10.08 -6.34 -7.05
N SER A 205 -10.70 -6.65 -5.90
CA SER A 205 -10.37 -7.85 -5.12
C SER A 205 -11.07 -9.09 -5.67
N PRO A 206 -10.61 -10.31 -5.31
CA PRO A 206 -11.29 -11.57 -5.67
C PRO A 206 -12.74 -11.67 -5.15
N ARG A 207 -13.12 -10.80 -4.22
CA ARG A 207 -14.44 -10.77 -3.57
C ARG A 207 -15.37 -9.70 -4.08
N GLY A 208 -14.88 -8.84 -4.99
CA GLY A 208 -15.65 -7.74 -5.53
C GLY A 208 -15.47 -6.41 -4.79
N ASP A 209 -14.58 -6.33 -3.76
CA ASP A 209 -14.25 -5.03 -3.17
C ASP A 209 -13.50 -4.18 -4.19
N VAL A 210 -13.79 -2.89 -4.22
CA VAL A 210 -13.24 -1.95 -5.20
C VAL A 210 -12.49 -0.83 -4.48
N MET A 211 -11.30 -0.52 -4.98
CA MET A 211 -10.55 0.68 -4.63
C MET A 211 -10.01 1.34 -5.89
N SER A 212 -9.78 2.62 -5.83
CA SER A 212 -9.24 3.36 -6.96
C SER A 212 -8.07 4.25 -6.58
N VAL A 213 -7.15 4.39 -7.53
CA VAL A 213 -6.07 5.38 -7.48
C VAL A 213 -6.43 6.48 -8.49
N VAL A 214 -6.49 7.71 -8.00
CA VAL A 214 -6.81 8.88 -8.82
C VAL A 214 -5.57 9.75 -8.95
N VAL A 215 -5.24 10.11 -10.18
CA VAL A 215 -4.13 10.98 -10.53
C VAL A 215 -4.67 12.20 -11.25
N GLY A 216 -4.43 13.37 -10.72
CA GLY A 216 -4.79 14.64 -11.37
C GLY A 216 -3.67 15.15 -12.27
N ALA A 217 -4.01 15.91 -13.30
CA ALA A 217 -3.03 16.59 -14.16
C ALA A 217 -2.06 17.50 -13.38
N ASN A 218 -2.51 18.03 -12.23
CA ASN A 218 -1.67 18.80 -11.33
C ASN A 218 -0.65 17.96 -10.54
N GLY A 219 -0.52 16.67 -10.85
CA GLY A 219 0.37 15.72 -10.16
C GLY A 219 -0.12 15.26 -8.79
N GLN A 220 -1.36 15.55 -8.41
CA GLN A 220 -1.95 15.02 -7.18
C GLN A 220 -2.29 13.53 -7.34
N ILE A 221 -1.89 12.71 -6.37
CA ILE A 221 -2.17 11.28 -6.34
C ILE A 221 -2.96 10.99 -5.07
N SER A 222 -4.10 10.32 -5.19
CA SER A 222 -4.96 9.95 -4.07
C SER A 222 -5.50 8.54 -4.21
N VAL A 223 -5.70 7.85 -3.08
CA VAL A 223 -6.36 6.54 -3.01
C VAL A 223 -7.77 6.76 -2.48
N GLN A 224 -8.76 6.17 -3.14
CA GLN A 224 -10.16 6.30 -2.81
C GLN A 224 -10.76 4.90 -2.63
N ARG A 225 -11.56 4.74 -1.57
CA ARG A 225 -12.37 3.54 -1.39
C ARG A 225 -13.72 3.79 -2.06
N GLU A 226 -14.10 2.87 -2.91
CA GLU A 226 -15.45 2.87 -3.48
C GLU A 226 -16.35 2.02 -2.59
N GLU A 227 -17.49 2.59 -2.16
CA GLU A 227 -18.51 1.82 -1.46
C GLU A 227 -19.22 0.97 -2.51
N SER A 228 -19.22 -0.36 -2.34
CA SER A 228 -20.04 -1.26 -3.14
C SER A 228 -21.52 -0.95 -2.87
N GLN A 229 -22.19 -0.45 -3.88
CA GLN A 229 -23.66 -0.29 -3.85
C GLN A 229 -24.34 -1.66 -3.87
#